data_e56b8e529a9490e53d0caa3ad938e115
#
_entry.id   e56b8e529a9490e53d0caa3ad938e115
#
_cell.length_a   1.000
_cell.length_b   1.000
_cell.length_c   1.000
_cell.angle_alpha   90.00
_cell.angle_beta   90.00
_cell.angle_gamma   90.00
#
_symmetry.space_group_name_H-M   'P 1'
#
loop_
_entity.id
_entity.type
_entity.pdbx_description
1 polymer ?
#
loop_
_entity_poly.entity_id
_entity_poly.type
_entity_poly.pdbx_seq_one_letter_code
_entity_poly.pdbx_strand_id
1 'polypeptide(L)'
;MVKVIQIATAQDVGRVLNPIAALGQIEGGIAQGLGLAVMEEIVLDNGKMRNPSFTDYLLPTALDAPQVIAVMIEEPEPQAPLGAKGIGEPPCISVTPAIAAAIRNATGRDLPRVPIRPQDICL
;
A
#
# COMPACT_ATOMS: atom_id res chain seq x y z
N MET A 1 13.34 -8.79 -9.79
CA MET A 1 12.57 -7.87 -8.93
C MET A 1 11.09 -8.07 -9.23
N VAL A 2 10.24 -8.12 -8.22
CA VAL A 2 8.77 -8.14 -8.41
C VAL A 2 8.33 -6.74 -8.81
N LYS A 3 7.45 -6.64 -9.80
CA LYS A 3 6.79 -5.38 -10.17
C LYS A 3 5.29 -5.58 -10.06
N VAL A 4 4.64 -4.76 -9.24
CA VAL A 4 3.19 -4.67 -9.20
C VAL A 4 2.73 -3.81 -10.37
N ILE A 5 1.95 -4.37 -11.27
CA ILE A 5 1.54 -3.68 -12.51
C ILE A 5 0.19 -2.98 -12.35
N GLN A 6 -0.69 -3.52 -11.50
CA GLN A 6 -2.03 -2.98 -11.29
C GLN A 6 -2.53 -3.31 -9.89
N ILE A 7 -3.24 -2.36 -9.29
CA ILE A 7 -4.01 -2.55 -8.05
C ILE A 7 -5.43 -2.02 -8.28
N ALA A 8 -6.41 -2.86 -7.99
CA ALA A 8 -7.80 -2.46 -7.93
C ALA A 8 -8.26 -2.41 -6.48
N THR A 9 -8.97 -1.35 -6.11
CA THR A 9 -9.50 -1.17 -4.76
C THR A 9 -10.89 -0.55 -4.78
N ALA A 10 -11.72 -0.93 -3.80
CA ALA A 10 -12.99 -0.28 -3.50
C ALA A 10 -12.93 0.20 -2.06
N GLN A 11 -13.16 1.50 -1.86
CA GLN A 11 -13.09 2.15 -0.56
C GLN A 11 -14.43 2.78 -0.22
N ASP A 12 -14.99 2.41 0.93
CA ASP A 12 -16.12 3.13 1.49
C ASP A 12 -15.61 4.42 2.14
N VAL A 13 -16.01 5.53 1.57
CA VAL A 13 -15.58 6.88 1.96
C VAL A 13 -16.71 7.70 2.62
N GLY A 14 -17.83 7.05 2.88
CA GLY A 14 -19.04 7.75 3.27
C GLY A 14 -19.49 8.67 2.15
N ARG A 15 -19.78 9.93 2.44
CA ARG A 15 -20.04 10.94 1.40
C ARG A 15 -18.75 11.50 0.84
N VAL A 16 -18.58 11.44 -0.47
CA VAL A 16 -17.42 12.05 -1.16
C VAL A 16 -17.56 13.56 -1.18
N LEU A 17 -16.75 14.25 -0.38
CA LEU A 17 -16.75 15.72 -0.34
C LEU A 17 -15.88 16.35 -1.43
N ASN A 18 -14.78 15.72 -1.75
CA ASN A 18 -13.87 16.14 -2.81
C ASN A 18 -13.30 14.90 -3.54
N PRO A 19 -13.85 14.55 -4.72
CA PRO A 19 -13.45 13.34 -5.43
C PRO A 19 -11.96 13.30 -5.81
N ILE A 20 -11.38 14.43 -6.21
CA ILE A 20 -9.96 14.50 -6.61
C ILE A 20 -9.05 14.26 -5.41
N ALA A 21 -9.34 14.94 -4.28
CA ALA A 21 -8.57 14.75 -3.06
C ALA A 21 -8.73 13.32 -2.50
N ALA A 22 -9.93 12.76 -2.55
CA ALA A 22 -10.19 11.39 -2.12
C ALA A 22 -9.42 10.37 -2.97
N LEU A 23 -9.42 10.53 -4.30
CA LEU A 23 -8.62 9.71 -5.21
C LEU A 23 -7.12 9.80 -4.89
N GLY A 24 -6.61 11.02 -4.67
CA GLY A 24 -5.22 11.23 -4.29
C GLY A 24 -4.83 10.55 -2.98
N GLN A 25 -5.74 10.49 -1.99
CA GLN A 25 -5.50 9.73 -0.75
C GLN A 25 -5.47 8.22 -1.02
N ILE A 26 -6.32 7.71 -1.89
CA ILE A 26 -6.32 6.29 -2.28
C ILE A 26 -5.00 5.92 -2.97
N GLU A 27 -4.58 6.71 -3.95
CA GLU A 27 -3.32 6.50 -4.69
C GLU A 27 -2.10 6.60 -3.77
N GLY A 28 -2.07 7.58 -2.87
CA GLY A 28 -1.01 7.74 -1.88
C GLY A 28 -0.93 6.58 -0.88
N GLY A 29 -2.07 6.10 -0.39
CA GLY A 29 -2.15 4.93 0.48
C GLY A 29 -1.67 3.65 -0.23
N ILE A 30 -2.00 3.50 -1.52
CA ILE A 30 -1.51 2.38 -2.35
C ILE A 30 0.01 2.44 -2.49
N ALA A 31 0.58 3.61 -2.77
CA ALA A 31 2.03 3.77 -2.86
C ALA A 31 2.73 3.42 -1.55
N GLN A 32 2.19 3.84 -0.42
CA GLN A 32 2.69 3.48 0.91
C GLN A 32 2.64 1.97 1.15
N GLY A 33 1.50 1.34 0.88
CA GLY A 33 1.35 -0.12 1.06
C GLY A 33 2.24 -0.94 0.12
N LEU A 34 2.51 -0.44 -1.09
CA LEU A 34 3.48 -1.02 -2.02
C LEU A 34 4.89 -0.97 -1.43
N GLY A 35 5.32 0.19 -0.90
CA GLY A 35 6.61 0.35 -0.24
C GLY A 35 6.79 -0.66 0.87
N LEU A 36 5.84 -0.76 1.80
CA LEU A 36 5.85 -1.73 2.89
C LEU A 36 5.90 -3.19 2.40
N ALA A 37 5.25 -3.48 1.27
CA ALA A 37 5.20 -4.84 0.75
C ALA A 37 6.54 -5.32 0.18
N VAL A 38 7.29 -4.47 -0.54
CA VAL A 38 8.41 -4.92 -1.39
C VAL A 38 9.68 -4.07 -1.34
N MET A 39 9.69 -2.94 -0.61
CA MET A 39 10.83 -2.00 -0.63
C MET A 39 11.29 -1.55 0.76
N GLU A 40 10.36 -1.07 1.59
CA GLU A 40 10.66 -0.36 2.83
C GLU A 40 10.97 -1.30 3.98
N GLU A 41 12.12 -1.11 4.62
CA GLU A 41 12.51 -1.85 5.82
C GLU A 41 13.38 -0.97 6.71
N ILE A 42 13.02 -0.87 7.99
CA ILE A 42 13.90 -0.30 9.02
C ILE A 42 14.87 -1.40 9.47
N VAL A 43 16.15 -1.21 9.18
CA VAL A 43 17.21 -2.13 9.60
C VAL A 43 17.80 -1.65 10.91
N LEU A 44 17.66 -2.45 11.96
CA LEU A 44 18.22 -2.16 13.29
C LEU A 44 19.42 -3.07 13.59
N ASP A 45 20.43 -2.45 14.22
CA ASP A 45 21.57 -3.18 14.77
C ASP A 45 21.85 -2.62 16.18
N ASN A 46 21.71 -3.46 17.20
CA ASN A 46 21.85 -3.09 18.61
C ASN A 46 21.02 -1.84 18.97
N GLY A 47 19.79 -1.75 18.48
CA GLY A 47 18.87 -0.62 18.72
C GLY A 47 19.16 0.65 17.93
N LYS A 48 20.16 0.64 17.03
CA LYS A 48 20.49 1.76 16.16
C LYS A 48 19.99 1.50 14.74
N MET A 49 19.31 2.48 14.16
CA MET A 49 18.90 2.41 12.75
C MET A 49 20.15 2.48 11.85
N ARG A 50 20.27 1.53 10.92
CA ARG A 50 21.38 1.42 9.98
C ARG A 50 21.12 2.13 8.65
N ASN A 51 19.87 2.35 8.32
CA ASN A 51 19.42 2.99 7.08
C ASN A 51 18.57 4.25 7.34
N PRO A 52 19.12 5.31 7.97
CA PRO A 52 18.36 6.48 8.42
C PRO A 52 18.13 7.52 7.32
N SER A 53 18.53 7.27 6.08
CA SER A 53 18.41 8.21 4.96
C SER A 53 17.75 7.56 3.77
N PHE A 54 17.19 8.37 2.85
CA PHE A 54 16.61 7.88 1.59
C PHE A 54 17.62 7.26 0.60
N THR A 55 18.91 7.29 0.92
CA THR A 55 19.92 6.53 0.19
C THR A 55 19.76 5.03 0.42
N ASP A 56 19.39 4.65 1.64
CA ASP A 56 19.35 3.26 2.10
C ASP A 56 17.93 2.80 2.51
N TYR A 57 17.06 3.75 2.88
CA TYR A 57 15.64 3.52 3.10
C TYR A 57 14.88 3.84 1.81
N LEU A 58 14.54 2.79 1.06
CA LEU A 58 14.02 2.93 -0.30
C LEU A 58 12.51 3.14 -0.28
N LEU A 59 12.06 4.29 -0.78
CA LEU A 59 10.65 4.56 -1.05
C LEU A 59 10.30 4.24 -2.50
N PRO A 60 9.05 3.86 -2.80
CA PRO A 60 8.57 3.76 -4.17
C PRO A 60 8.70 5.09 -4.92
N THR A 61 9.19 5.02 -6.14
CA THR A 61 9.24 6.15 -7.06
C THR A 61 8.02 6.16 -7.98
N ALA A 62 7.85 7.23 -8.76
CA ALA A 62 6.78 7.28 -9.77
C ALA A 62 6.86 6.15 -10.81
N LEU A 63 8.05 5.58 -11.05
CA LEU A 63 8.24 4.44 -11.96
C LEU A 63 7.81 3.10 -11.34
N ASP A 64 7.75 3.03 -10.03
CA ASP A 64 7.31 1.85 -9.28
C ASP A 64 5.79 1.82 -9.10
N ALA A 65 5.14 2.98 -9.24
CA ALA A 65 3.70 3.10 -9.05
C ALA A 65 2.92 2.22 -10.04
N PRO A 66 1.99 1.38 -9.56
CA PRO A 66 1.15 0.56 -10.41
C PRO A 66 0.02 1.40 -11.03
N GLN A 67 -0.63 0.84 -12.06
CA GLN A 67 -1.93 1.37 -12.48
C GLN A 67 -2.95 1.18 -11.36
N VAL A 68 -3.62 2.26 -10.96
CA VAL A 68 -4.65 2.21 -9.91
C VAL A 68 -6.03 2.25 -10.53
N ILE A 69 -6.87 1.29 -10.14
CA ILE A 69 -8.31 1.29 -10.40
C ILE A 69 -9.00 1.48 -9.05
N ALA A 70 -9.49 2.67 -8.79
CA ALA A 70 -10.15 3.02 -7.54
C ALA A 70 -11.65 3.20 -7.74
N VAL A 71 -12.44 2.55 -6.89
CA VAL A 71 -13.88 2.75 -6.79
C VAL A 71 -14.19 3.33 -5.42
N MET A 72 -14.82 4.50 -5.38
CA MET A 72 -15.31 5.10 -4.15
C MET A 72 -16.75 4.65 -3.94
N ILE A 73 -17.01 4.01 -2.82
CA ILE A 73 -18.35 3.60 -2.38
C ILE A 73 -18.85 4.69 -1.44
N GLU A 74 -20.05 5.21 -1.70
CA GLU A 74 -20.67 6.22 -0.86
C GLU A 74 -21.78 5.57 -0.01
N GLU A 75 -21.44 5.28 1.24
CA GLU A 75 -22.39 4.89 2.30
C GLU A 75 -22.27 5.92 3.42
N PRO A 76 -23.07 7.00 3.40
CA PRO A 76 -22.95 8.10 4.35
C PRO A 76 -23.06 7.66 5.80
N GLU A 77 -22.14 8.13 6.66
CA GLU A 77 -22.16 7.86 8.10
C GLU A 77 -23.10 8.86 8.81
N PRO A 78 -24.22 8.41 9.35
CA PRO A 78 -25.22 9.32 9.96
C PRO A 78 -24.70 10.13 11.15
N GLN A 79 -23.68 9.63 11.85
CA GLN A 79 -23.12 10.28 13.04
C GLN A 79 -21.91 11.16 12.72
N ALA A 80 -21.43 11.14 11.48
CA ALA A 80 -20.28 11.95 11.05
C ALA A 80 -20.73 13.26 10.37
N PRO A 81 -19.97 14.34 10.54
CA PRO A 81 -20.23 15.59 9.84
C PRO A 81 -20.30 15.36 8.32
N LEU A 82 -21.37 15.85 7.70
CA LEU A 82 -21.66 15.70 6.26
C LEU A 82 -21.75 14.23 5.77
N GLY A 83 -21.76 13.26 6.66
CA GLY A 83 -21.77 11.84 6.31
C GLY A 83 -20.45 11.31 5.77
N ALA A 84 -19.34 12.05 5.91
CA ALA A 84 -18.03 11.62 5.43
C ALA A 84 -17.36 10.62 6.37
N LYS A 85 -16.58 9.68 5.81
CA LYS A 85 -15.70 8.76 6.55
C LYS A 85 -14.24 9.11 6.34
N GLY A 86 -13.37 8.70 7.29
CA GLY A 86 -11.93 8.89 7.16
C GLY A 86 -11.36 8.05 6.02
N ILE A 87 -10.48 8.62 5.21
CA ILE A 87 -9.86 7.96 4.05
C ILE A 87 -8.32 8.01 4.07
N GLY A 88 -7.72 8.56 5.12
CA GLY A 88 -6.26 8.71 5.17
C GLY A 88 -5.51 7.39 5.25
N GLU A 89 -5.92 6.47 6.14
CA GLU A 89 -5.24 5.19 6.38
C GLU A 89 -5.86 3.98 5.67
N PRO A 90 -7.20 3.88 5.52
CA PRO A 90 -7.84 2.68 4.96
C PRO A 90 -7.27 2.21 3.62
N PRO A 91 -6.89 3.09 2.67
CA PRO A 91 -6.33 2.66 1.40
C PRO A 91 -5.00 1.91 1.51
N CYS A 92 -4.22 2.16 2.56
CA CYS A 92 -2.93 1.48 2.78
C CYS A 92 -3.09 0.07 3.37
N ILE A 93 -4.09 -0.15 4.22
CA ILE A 93 -4.22 -1.35 5.06
C ILE A 93 -4.27 -2.64 4.25
N SER A 94 -5.04 -2.66 3.15
CA SER A 94 -5.27 -3.86 2.35
C SER A 94 -4.18 -4.12 1.29
N VAL A 95 -3.34 -3.14 0.97
CA VAL A 95 -2.39 -3.21 -0.16
C VAL A 95 -1.28 -4.22 0.09
N THR A 96 -0.60 -4.09 1.23
CA THR A 96 0.50 -5.01 1.60
C THR A 96 0.07 -6.48 1.61
N PRO A 97 -1.03 -6.86 2.29
CA PRO A 97 -1.49 -8.26 2.26
C PRO A 97 -1.99 -8.70 0.87
N ALA A 98 -2.58 -7.81 0.07
CA ALA A 98 -3.01 -8.14 -1.29
C ALA A 98 -1.80 -8.45 -2.20
N ILE A 99 -0.73 -7.66 -2.11
CA ILE A 99 0.52 -7.91 -2.85
C ILE A 99 1.14 -9.23 -2.40
N ALA A 100 1.24 -9.47 -1.09
CA ALA A 100 1.77 -10.72 -0.56
C ALA A 100 0.94 -11.93 -1.03
N ALA A 101 -0.38 -11.83 -1.01
CA ALA A 101 -1.28 -12.87 -1.50
C ALA A 101 -1.11 -13.13 -3.02
N ALA A 102 -0.94 -12.06 -3.82
CA ALA A 102 -0.71 -12.19 -5.26
C ALA A 102 0.61 -12.88 -5.57
N ILE A 103 1.69 -12.53 -4.86
CA ILE A 103 3.00 -13.18 -5.02
C ILE A 103 2.93 -14.64 -4.57
N ARG A 104 2.31 -14.92 -3.43
CA ARG A 104 2.07 -16.28 -2.95
C ARG A 104 1.29 -17.12 -3.98
N ASN A 105 0.23 -16.56 -4.55
CA ASN A 105 -0.57 -17.23 -5.56
C ASN A 105 0.25 -17.56 -6.83
N ALA A 106 1.11 -16.62 -7.24
CA ALA A 106 1.94 -16.80 -8.44
C ALA A 106 3.10 -17.79 -8.23
N THR A 107 3.62 -17.90 -7.00
CA THR A 107 4.83 -18.68 -6.70
C THR A 107 4.58 -19.98 -5.92
N GLY A 108 3.42 -20.10 -5.28
CA GLY A 108 3.10 -21.18 -4.35
C GLY A 108 3.88 -21.14 -3.04
N ARG A 109 4.61 -20.05 -2.74
CA ARG A 109 5.48 -19.95 -1.56
C ARG A 109 4.80 -19.26 -0.39
N ASP A 110 5.12 -19.71 0.80
CA ASP A 110 4.79 -18.98 2.02
C ASP A 110 5.72 -17.78 2.18
N LEU A 111 5.13 -16.63 2.45
CA LEU A 111 5.82 -15.36 2.60
C LEU A 111 5.56 -14.84 4.02
N PRO A 112 6.40 -15.22 5.00
CA PRO A 112 6.12 -14.97 6.41
C PRO A 112 6.44 -13.54 6.86
N ARG A 113 7.03 -12.73 5.96
CA ARG A 113 7.47 -11.36 6.30
C ARG A 113 7.38 -10.42 5.11
N VAL A 114 7.39 -9.13 5.42
CA VAL A 114 7.57 -8.02 4.47
C VAL A 114 8.79 -7.19 4.92
N PRO A 115 9.47 -6.47 4.02
CA PRO A 115 9.27 -6.48 2.58
C PRO A 115 9.65 -7.83 1.95
N ILE A 116 8.89 -8.24 0.93
CA ILE A 116 9.17 -9.46 0.17
C ILE A 116 10.35 -9.20 -0.75
N ARG A 117 11.43 -9.90 -0.55
CA ARG A 117 12.68 -9.72 -1.29
C ARG A 117 12.81 -10.75 -2.42
N PRO A 118 13.64 -10.48 -3.44
CA PRO A 118 13.88 -11.44 -4.54
C PRO A 118 14.29 -12.83 -4.04
N GLN A 119 15.13 -12.91 -3.01
CA GLN A 119 15.56 -14.19 -2.43
C GLN A 119 14.44 -14.99 -1.75
N ASP A 120 13.34 -14.35 -1.35
CA ASP A 120 12.18 -15.03 -0.78
C ASP A 120 11.36 -15.76 -1.86
N ILE A 121 11.59 -15.41 -3.12
CA ILE A 121 10.83 -15.90 -4.29
C ILE A 121 11.69 -16.80 -5.18
N CYS A 122 12.96 -16.42 -5.39
CA CYS A 122 13.89 -17.16 -6.24
C CYS A 122 14.67 -18.18 -5.40
N LEU A 123 14.53 -19.46 -5.70
CA LEU A 123 15.44 -20.56 -5.34
C LEU A 123 15.81 -21.30 -6.61
#